data_58dc3ae1a84e1123a70c8024276225c3
#
_entry.id   58dc3ae1a84e1123a70c8024276225c3
#
_cell.length_a   1.000
_cell.length_b   1.000
_cell.length_c   1.000
_cell.angle_alpha   90.00
_cell.angle_beta   90.00
_cell.angle_gamma   90.00
#
_symmetry.space_group_name_H-M   'P 1'
#
loop_
_entity.id
_entity.type
_entity.pdbx_description
1 polymer ?
#
loop_
_entity_poly.entity_id
_entity_poly.type
_entity_poly.pdbx_seq_one_letter_code
_entity_poly.pdbx_strand_id
1 'polypeptide(L)'
;KRLVSNTTSGGATTNAQMYEGIANATRQMLEDLGYKLSPNGTAIQNLYPQYTQNDIFSSSGDGQHLGGDIALFTVGYCLFRTIIPYYYPDVNMDLEYTDEKISADMFASAKQAVENAISNPYVQTSIVE
;
A
#
# COMPACT_ATOMS: atom_id res chain seq x y z
N LYS A 1 -0.25 -10.72 5.62
CA LYS A 1 -0.97 -11.56 4.63
C LYS A 1 -0.40 -11.27 3.25
N ARG A 2 -0.25 -12.28 2.43
CA ARG A 2 0.38 -12.21 1.11
C ARG A 2 -0.35 -11.21 0.23
N LEU A 3 0.32 -10.14 -0.13
CA LEU A 3 -0.15 -9.18 -1.14
C LEU A 3 0.18 -9.66 -2.55
N VAL A 4 1.17 -10.53 -2.67
CA VAL A 4 1.56 -11.15 -3.93
C VAL A 4 1.81 -12.62 -3.66
N SER A 5 1.26 -13.44 -4.46
CA SER A 5 1.47 -14.86 -4.32
C SER A 5 1.47 -15.56 -5.67
N ASN A 6 2.51 -16.30 -5.92
CA ASN A 6 2.46 -17.41 -6.87
C ASN A 6 1.65 -18.59 -6.29
N THR A 7 1.06 -18.42 -5.10
CA THR A 7 0.27 -19.47 -4.46
C THR A 7 -1.19 -19.10 -4.51
N THR A 8 -1.96 -19.99 -5.01
CA THR A 8 -3.42 -19.95 -4.96
C THR A 8 -3.88 -20.05 -3.51
N SER A 9 -4.60 -19.03 -3.05
CA SER A 9 -5.35 -19.08 -1.80
C SER A 9 -6.76 -18.61 -2.11
N GLY A 10 -7.75 -19.36 -1.70
CA GLY A 10 -9.14 -19.02 -1.97
C GLY A 10 -9.51 -19.00 -3.45
N GLY A 11 -8.78 -19.75 -4.32
CA GLY A 11 -9.03 -19.81 -5.76
C GLY A 11 -8.41 -18.69 -6.59
N ALA A 12 -7.72 -17.73 -5.98
CA ALA A 12 -7.01 -16.68 -6.70
C ALA A 12 -5.79 -17.25 -7.42
N THR A 13 -5.62 -16.94 -8.69
CA THR A 13 -4.51 -17.38 -9.54
C THR A 13 -3.58 -16.23 -9.97
N THR A 14 -4.00 -14.99 -9.72
CA THR A 14 -3.24 -13.78 -10.04
C THR A 14 -3.14 -12.87 -8.83
N ASN A 15 -2.14 -11.96 -8.84
CA ASN A 15 -2.02 -10.91 -7.84
C ASN A 15 -3.28 -10.05 -7.76
N ALA A 16 -3.84 -9.66 -8.90
CA ALA A 16 -5.05 -8.84 -8.94
C ALA A 16 -6.25 -9.53 -8.26
N GLN A 17 -6.47 -10.83 -8.55
CA GLN A 17 -7.53 -11.60 -7.90
C GLN A 17 -7.31 -11.76 -6.39
N MET A 18 -6.06 -11.94 -5.96
CA MET A 18 -5.72 -12.01 -4.54
C MET A 18 -6.00 -10.67 -3.86
N TYR A 19 -5.58 -9.58 -4.46
CA TYR A 19 -5.84 -8.24 -3.95
C TYR A 19 -7.34 -7.97 -3.83
N GLU A 20 -8.11 -8.23 -4.87
CA GLU A 20 -9.56 -8.04 -4.89
C GLU A 20 -10.26 -8.86 -3.78
N GLY A 21 -9.87 -10.12 -3.61
CA GLY A 21 -10.40 -10.97 -2.54
C GLY A 21 -10.10 -10.42 -1.14
N ILE A 22 -8.88 -9.94 -0.91
CA ILE A 22 -8.49 -9.32 0.37
C ILE A 22 -9.24 -8.00 0.59
N ALA A 23 -9.33 -7.15 -0.42
CA ALA A 23 -10.02 -5.86 -0.34
C ALA A 23 -11.51 -6.04 0.00
N ASN A 24 -12.18 -6.98 -0.67
CA ASN A 24 -13.59 -7.29 -0.42
C ASN A 24 -13.82 -7.85 0.98
N ALA A 25 -13.00 -8.81 1.43
CA ALA A 25 -13.10 -9.37 2.78
C ALA A 25 -12.83 -8.31 3.87
N THR A 26 -11.86 -7.42 3.63
CA THR A 26 -11.55 -6.32 4.54
C THR A 26 -12.70 -5.33 4.62
N ARG A 27 -13.28 -4.94 3.49
CA ARG A 27 -14.44 -4.04 3.44
C ARG A 27 -15.60 -4.60 4.25
N GLN A 28 -15.99 -5.85 4.01
CA GLN A 28 -17.07 -6.50 4.72
C GLN A 28 -16.83 -6.54 6.24
N MET A 29 -15.62 -6.93 6.65
CA MET A 29 -15.25 -6.97 8.06
C MET A 29 -15.33 -5.60 8.73
N LEU A 30 -14.93 -4.53 8.04
CA LEU A 30 -14.93 -3.18 8.59
C LEU A 30 -16.33 -2.56 8.63
N GLU A 31 -17.19 -2.87 7.66
CA GLU A 31 -18.61 -2.51 7.67
C GLU A 31 -19.31 -3.15 8.88
N ASP A 32 -18.99 -4.41 9.19
CA ASP A 32 -19.57 -5.14 10.33
C ASP A 32 -19.05 -4.64 11.69
N LEU A 33 -17.78 -4.26 11.79
CA LEU A 33 -17.13 -3.96 13.07
C LEU A 33 -16.94 -2.46 13.33
N GLY A 34 -17.09 -1.61 12.34
CA GLY A 34 -16.94 -0.16 12.48
C GLY A 34 -15.49 0.30 12.74
N TYR A 35 -14.49 -0.52 12.45
CA TYR A 35 -13.08 -0.16 12.64
C TYR A 35 -12.56 0.77 11.53
N LYS A 36 -11.53 1.53 11.86
CA LYS A 36 -10.82 2.36 10.88
C LYS A 36 -9.82 1.53 10.08
N LEU A 37 -9.59 1.94 8.85
CA LEU A 37 -8.69 1.28 7.91
C LEU A 37 -7.43 2.12 7.68
N SER A 38 -6.28 1.45 7.71
CA SER A 38 -5.07 1.91 7.05
C SER A 38 -4.89 1.08 5.77
N PRO A 39 -5.09 1.65 4.56
CA PRO A 39 -5.20 0.88 3.33
C PRO A 39 -3.83 0.53 2.72
N ASN A 40 -2.92 0.00 3.55
CA ASN A 40 -1.55 -0.34 3.15
C ASN A 40 -1.48 -1.26 1.93
N GLY A 41 -2.37 -2.26 1.86
CA GLY A 41 -2.43 -3.19 0.74
C GLY A 41 -2.78 -2.50 -0.57
N THR A 42 -3.73 -1.56 -0.53
CA THR A 42 -4.12 -0.76 -1.70
C THR A 42 -3.03 0.22 -2.09
N ALA A 43 -2.36 0.86 -1.11
CA ALA A 43 -1.23 1.74 -1.40
C ALA A 43 -0.09 1.00 -2.10
N ILE A 44 0.26 -0.21 -1.66
CA ILE A 44 1.23 -1.07 -2.36
C ILE A 44 0.74 -1.47 -3.75
N GLN A 45 -0.53 -1.82 -3.89
CA GLN A 45 -1.10 -2.20 -5.19
C GLN A 45 -1.10 -1.02 -6.18
N ASN A 46 -1.25 0.21 -5.69
CA ASN A 46 -1.21 1.43 -6.50
C ASN A 46 0.19 1.73 -7.07
N LEU A 47 1.26 1.15 -6.53
CA LEU A 47 2.60 1.28 -7.10
C LEU A 47 2.76 0.56 -8.44
N TYR A 48 1.91 -0.43 -8.74
CA TYR A 48 1.90 -1.07 -10.06
C TYR A 48 1.15 -0.20 -11.09
N PRO A 49 1.56 -0.20 -12.35
CA PRO A 49 2.65 -0.95 -12.96
C PRO A 49 4.01 -0.24 -12.91
N GLN A 50 4.12 0.95 -12.31
CA GLN A 50 5.35 1.75 -12.32
C GLN A 50 6.53 1.04 -11.64
N TYR A 51 6.25 0.31 -10.55
CA TYR A 51 7.23 -0.48 -9.82
C TYR A 51 6.96 -1.97 -10.01
N THR A 52 8.02 -2.72 -10.23
CA THR A 52 7.93 -4.17 -10.42
C THR A 52 7.81 -4.91 -9.09
N GLN A 53 7.51 -6.20 -9.18
CA GLN A 53 7.52 -7.08 -8.00
C GLN A 53 8.87 -7.08 -7.27
N ASN A 54 9.99 -6.98 -7.99
CA ASN A 54 11.32 -6.94 -7.40
C ASN A 54 11.58 -5.63 -6.64
N ASP A 55 11.01 -4.51 -7.09
CA ASP A 55 11.14 -3.23 -6.41
C ASP A 55 10.35 -3.18 -5.08
N ILE A 56 9.29 -3.97 -4.98
CA ILE A 56 8.36 -3.97 -3.85
C ILE A 56 8.72 -5.04 -2.82
N PHE A 57 9.10 -6.24 -3.28
CA PHE A 57 9.38 -7.38 -2.40
C PHE A 57 10.87 -7.61 -2.24
N SER A 58 11.25 -8.25 -1.15
CA SER A 58 12.66 -8.50 -0.85
C SER A 58 13.36 -9.25 -1.97
N SER A 59 14.66 -9.03 -2.09
CA SER A 59 15.55 -9.68 -3.06
C SER A 59 15.61 -11.22 -2.94
N SER A 60 15.05 -11.80 -1.86
CA SER A 60 14.85 -13.24 -1.74
C SER A 60 13.86 -13.81 -2.75
N GLY A 61 13.12 -12.93 -3.46
CA GLY A 61 12.20 -13.34 -4.51
C GLY A 61 10.97 -14.12 -4.02
N ASP A 62 10.71 -14.12 -2.72
CA ASP A 62 9.60 -14.89 -2.14
C ASP A 62 8.22 -14.29 -2.44
N GLY A 63 8.19 -13.05 -2.95
CA GLY A 63 6.96 -12.35 -3.32
C GLY A 63 5.99 -12.12 -2.16
N GLN A 64 6.47 -12.17 -0.92
CA GLN A 64 5.65 -12.10 0.28
C GLN A 64 6.08 -11.01 1.25
N HIS A 65 7.39 -10.84 1.41
CA HIS A 65 7.94 -9.88 2.34
C HIS A 65 8.27 -8.57 1.63
N LEU A 66 7.70 -7.49 2.09
CA LEU A 66 8.09 -6.16 1.64
C LEU A 66 9.54 -5.91 2.04
N GLY A 67 10.37 -5.58 1.08
CA GLY A 67 11.80 -5.39 1.31
C GLY A 67 12.42 -4.28 0.46
N GLY A 68 11.70 -3.80 -0.53
CA GLY A 68 12.10 -2.64 -1.31
C GLY A 68 11.87 -1.33 -0.55
N ASP A 69 12.81 -0.40 -0.64
CA ASP A 69 12.75 0.88 0.07
C ASP A 69 11.46 1.66 -0.24
N ILE A 70 11.03 1.67 -1.52
CA ILE A 70 9.76 2.28 -1.93
C ILE A 70 8.55 1.67 -1.20
N ALA A 71 8.53 0.34 -1.03
CA ALA A 71 7.41 -0.34 -0.38
C ALA A 71 7.39 -0.08 1.12
N LEU A 72 8.54 -0.11 1.78
CA LEU A 72 8.67 0.17 3.21
C LEU A 72 8.27 1.62 3.51
N PHE A 73 8.73 2.56 2.69
CA PHE A 73 8.32 3.97 2.82
C PHE A 73 6.82 4.13 2.60
N THR A 74 6.25 3.52 1.56
CA THR A 74 4.81 3.61 1.26
C THR A 74 3.94 3.12 2.42
N VAL A 75 4.30 1.99 3.03
CA VAL A 75 3.57 1.48 4.21
C VAL A 75 3.73 2.42 5.41
N GLY A 76 4.95 2.88 5.69
CA GLY A 76 5.21 3.82 6.78
C GLY A 76 4.43 5.12 6.60
N TYR A 77 4.42 5.67 5.39
CA TYR A 77 3.66 6.89 5.07
C TYR A 77 2.15 6.66 5.16
N CYS A 78 1.64 5.53 4.71
CA CYS A 78 0.22 5.19 4.85
C CYS A 78 -0.22 5.11 6.32
N LEU A 79 0.59 4.48 7.17
CA LEU A 79 0.34 4.45 8.62
C LEU A 79 0.40 5.85 9.23
N PHE A 80 1.40 6.65 8.85
CA PHE A 80 1.50 8.03 9.29
C PHE A 80 0.24 8.83 8.94
N ARG A 81 -0.22 8.77 7.69
CA ARG A 81 -1.40 9.50 7.19
C ARG A 81 -2.73 9.04 7.80
N THR A 82 -2.81 7.81 8.28
CA THR A 82 -4.07 7.23 8.79
C THR A 82 -4.15 7.19 10.30
N ILE A 83 -3.02 7.01 10.99
CA ILE A 83 -2.98 6.86 12.44
C ILE A 83 -2.72 8.19 13.13
N ILE A 84 -1.75 8.96 12.64
CA ILE A 84 -1.32 10.19 13.31
C ILE A 84 -2.44 11.22 13.44
N PRO A 85 -3.23 11.55 12.40
CA PRO A 85 -4.32 12.52 12.53
C PRO A 85 -5.42 12.10 13.51
N TYR A 86 -5.52 10.80 13.77
CA TYR A 86 -6.49 10.29 14.74
C TYR A 86 -6.13 10.65 16.17
N TYR A 87 -4.84 10.60 16.51
CA TYR A 87 -4.34 10.91 17.85
C TYR A 87 -3.84 12.35 17.99
N TYR A 88 -3.40 12.96 16.89
CA TYR A 88 -2.78 14.28 16.84
C TYR A 88 -3.35 15.08 15.67
N PRO A 89 -4.59 15.58 15.79
CA PRO A 89 -5.31 16.21 14.68
C PRO A 89 -4.65 17.50 14.15
N ASP A 90 -3.87 18.17 14.98
CA ASP A 90 -3.25 19.45 14.65
C ASP A 90 -1.81 19.29 14.09
N VAL A 91 -1.32 18.05 13.91
CA VAL A 91 0.03 17.83 13.38
C VAL A 91 0.09 18.20 11.89
N ASN A 92 1.19 18.85 11.50
CA ASN A 92 1.46 19.06 10.08
C ASN A 92 1.73 17.70 9.41
N MET A 93 0.90 17.36 8.44
CA MET A 93 0.99 16.11 7.67
C MET A 93 1.82 16.23 6.39
N ASP A 94 2.32 17.43 6.08
CA ASP A 94 3.19 17.62 4.92
C ASP A 94 4.60 17.15 5.26
N LEU A 95 5.00 16.05 4.63
CA LEU A 95 6.36 15.55 4.71
C LEU A 95 7.23 16.21 3.64
N GLU A 96 8.38 16.71 4.07
CA GLU A 96 9.45 17.12 3.16
C GLU A 96 10.31 15.89 2.82
N TYR A 97 10.80 15.86 1.59
CA TYR A 97 11.73 14.81 1.17
C TYR A 97 13.10 15.03 1.82
N THR A 98 13.51 14.09 2.65
CA THR A 98 14.80 14.11 3.36
C THR A 98 15.50 12.75 3.39
N ASP A 99 14.94 11.72 2.78
CA ASP A 99 15.48 10.37 2.85
C ASP A 99 16.55 10.15 1.77
N GLU A 100 17.71 9.64 2.19
CA GLU A 100 18.80 9.28 1.27
C GLU A 100 18.60 7.92 0.58
N LYS A 101 17.67 7.08 1.07
CA LYS A 101 17.42 5.72 0.57
C LYS A 101 16.45 5.65 -0.59
N ILE A 102 15.57 6.62 -0.71
CA ILE A 102 14.61 6.70 -1.82
C ILE A 102 14.89 7.96 -2.65
N SER A 103 14.64 7.90 -3.94
CA SER A 103 14.73 9.07 -4.81
C SER A 103 13.52 10.01 -4.60
N ALA A 104 13.65 11.25 -5.08
CA ALA A 104 12.53 12.20 -5.07
C ALA A 104 11.31 11.66 -5.86
N ASP A 105 11.55 10.95 -6.95
CA ASP A 105 10.47 10.33 -7.74
C ASP A 105 9.79 9.19 -6.99
N MET A 106 10.55 8.36 -6.29
CA MET A 106 10.00 7.32 -5.41
C MET A 106 9.16 7.92 -4.28
N PHE A 107 9.65 9.02 -3.69
CA PHE A 107 8.92 9.74 -2.66
C PHE A 107 7.58 10.27 -3.18
N ALA A 108 7.58 10.93 -4.35
CA ALA A 108 6.37 11.44 -4.98
C ALA A 108 5.38 10.31 -5.32
N SER A 109 5.87 9.22 -5.90
CA SER A 109 5.07 8.03 -6.24
C SER A 109 4.43 7.39 -5.01
N ALA A 110 5.18 7.25 -3.92
CA ALA A 110 4.67 6.69 -2.67
C ALA A 110 3.58 7.58 -2.05
N LYS A 111 3.79 8.91 -2.04
CA LYS A 111 2.76 9.86 -1.59
C LYS A 111 1.49 9.72 -2.42
N GLN A 112 1.61 9.73 -3.73
CA GLN A 112 0.45 9.61 -4.63
C GLN A 112 -0.28 8.28 -4.43
N ALA A 113 0.46 7.17 -4.32
CA ALA A 113 -0.11 5.84 -4.09
C ALA A 113 -0.92 5.78 -2.78
N VAL A 114 -0.42 6.41 -1.73
CA VAL A 114 -1.10 6.47 -0.43
C VAL A 114 -2.33 7.36 -0.46
N GLU A 115 -2.25 8.57 -1.01
CA GLU A 115 -3.40 9.47 -1.10
C GLU A 115 -4.53 8.85 -1.94
N ASN A 116 -4.18 8.19 -3.03
CA ASN A 116 -5.13 7.44 -3.84
C ASN A 116 -5.77 6.29 -3.05
N ALA A 117 -4.98 5.57 -2.25
CA ALA A 117 -5.48 4.48 -1.42
C ALA A 117 -6.37 4.97 -0.28
N ILE A 118 -6.07 6.10 0.33
CA ILE A 118 -6.93 6.70 1.37
C ILE A 118 -8.28 7.11 0.77
N SER A 119 -8.26 7.69 -0.43
CA SER A 119 -9.47 8.13 -1.14
C SER A 119 -10.29 6.96 -1.69
N ASN A 120 -9.63 5.86 -2.08
CA ASN A 120 -10.24 4.66 -2.68
C ASN A 120 -9.65 3.38 -2.06
N PRO A 121 -9.99 3.07 -0.80
CA PRO A 121 -9.25 2.08 -0.01
C PRO A 121 -9.36 0.63 -0.48
N TYR A 122 -10.30 0.35 -1.38
CA TYR A 122 -10.57 -1.00 -1.88
C TYR A 122 -10.37 -1.16 -3.38
N VAL A 123 -9.83 -0.14 -4.05
CA VAL A 123 -9.69 -0.13 -5.51
C VAL A 123 -8.28 0.31 -5.87
N GLN A 124 -7.61 -0.50 -6.69
CA GLN A 124 -6.33 -0.09 -7.27
C GLN A 124 -6.52 1.13 -8.17
N THR A 125 -5.69 2.14 -7.99
CA THR A 125 -5.67 3.36 -8.78
C THR A 125 -4.25 3.57 -9.31
N SER A 126 -4.11 3.81 -10.62
CA SER A 126 -2.79 4.10 -11.20
C SER A 126 -2.23 5.41 -10.65
N ILE A 127 -0.91 5.43 -10.42
CA ILE A 127 -0.13 6.65 -10.12
C ILE A 127 0.56 7.22 -11.36
N VAL A 128 0.38 6.59 -12.51
CA VAL A 128 0.88 7.04 -13.81
C VAL A 128 -0.27 7.72 -14.54
N GLU A 129 -0.05 8.96 -14.96
CA GLU A 129 -0.94 9.65 -15.89
C GLU A 129 -0.77 9.13 -17.32
#